data_5c2e5ec242541aed6c6fc30f7a7dd909
#
_entry.id   5c2e5ec242541aed6c6fc30f7a7dd909
#
_cell.length_a   1.000
_cell.length_b   1.000
_cell.length_c   1.000
_cell.angle_alpha   90.00
_cell.angle_beta   90.00
_cell.angle_gamma   90.00
#
_symmetry.space_group_name_H-M   'P 1'
#
loop_
_entity.id
_entity.type
_entity.pdbx_description
1 polymer ?
#
loop_
_entity_poly.entity_id
_entity_poly.type
_entity_poly.pdbx_seq_one_letter_code
_entity_poly.pdbx_strand_id
1 'polypeptide(L)'
;MAVFADAFSERENLEKIVTLGDYLAIKQNLETRGMLRFVKEGGESGYSARELKDAKAAAQLTRWVDALNNERKWPLKRFAEQLSPMLADGIAVAVAPSHDPFVTETPIRALAQKLAALGERVDATSCLRRHTKIRRIGYGGPSYVHLHRETIEVVSAELFSGRAVLLLDDIARSGATLRACRQLLLEHGASEVQMLALGRVWRP
;
A
#
# COMPACT_ATOMS: atom_id res chain seq x y z
N MET A 1 -18.04 10.99 -2.52
CA MET A 1 -17.30 10.90 -3.81
C MET A 1 -16.44 9.66 -3.71
N ALA A 2 -16.49 8.73 -4.66
CA ALA A 2 -15.70 7.50 -4.61
C ALA A 2 -14.21 7.79 -4.89
N VAL A 3 -13.31 7.07 -4.23
CA VAL A 3 -11.86 7.23 -4.41
C VAL A 3 -11.39 6.74 -5.77
N PHE A 4 -11.96 5.63 -6.25
CA PHE A 4 -11.63 5.09 -7.57
C PHE A 4 -12.60 5.58 -8.64
N ALA A 5 -12.07 5.94 -9.81
CA ALA A 5 -12.86 6.07 -11.03
C ALA A 5 -13.40 4.68 -11.44
N ASP A 6 -14.37 4.60 -12.34
CA ASP A 6 -15.26 3.45 -12.62
C ASP A 6 -14.68 2.02 -12.78
N ALA A 7 -13.38 1.87 -12.80
CA ALA A 7 -12.69 0.62 -13.13
C ALA A 7 -12.52 -0.40 -11.98
N PHE A 8 -12.78 -0.06 -10.71
CA PHE A 8 -12.61 -0.99 -9.59
C PHE A 8 -13.97 -1.52 -9.12
N SER A 9 -14.24 -2.78 -9.42
CA SER A 9 -15.47 -3.49 -9.02
C SER A 9 -15.60 -3.80 -7.51
N GLU A 10 -14.62 -3.42 -6.70
CA GLU A 10 -14.61 -3.69 -5.24
C GLU A 10 -15.03 -2.48 -4.39
N ARG A 11 -15.70 -1.50 -4.97
CA ARG A 11 -16.16 -0.26 -4.32
C ARG A 11 -17.06 -0.45 -3.12
N GLU A 12 -17.76 -1.57 -3.04
CA GLU A 12 -18.78 -1.80 -2.02
C GLU A 12 -18.22 -2.15 -0.64
N ASN A 13 -16.93 -2.47 -0.53
CA ASN A 13 -16.32 -2.83 0.75
C ASN A 13 -15.15 -1.93 1.12
N LEU A 14 -15.47 -0.74 1.63
CA LEU A 14 -14.50 0.25 2.12
C LEU A 14 -13.61 -0.25 3.28
N GLU A 15 -13.97 -1.35 3.91
CA GLU A 15 -13.14 -1.99 4.94
C GLU A 15 -12.07 -2.90 4.36
N LYS A 16 -12.18 -3.23 3.08
CA LYS A 16 -11.22 -4.07 2.39
C LYS A 16 -10.00 -3.25 1.97
N ILE A 17 -8.82 -3.82 2.20
CA ILE A 17 -7.58 -3.28 1.69
C ILE A 17 -7.41 -3.76 0.24
N VAL A 18 -7.46 -2.82 -0.71
CA VAL A 18 -7.16 -3.10 -2.11
C VAL A 18 -5.65 -3.31 -2.26
N THR A 19 -5.25 -4.27 -3.08
CA THR A 19 -3.82 -4.52 -3.37
C THR A 19 -3.61 -4.78 -4.85
N LEU A 20 -2.42 -4.42 -5.36
CA LEU A 20 -2.06 -4.71 -6.74
C LEU A 20 -1.69 -6.17 -6.97
N GLY A 21 -1.49 -6.93 -5.90
CA GLY A 21 -1.18 -8.36 -5.94
C GLY A 21 -0.45 -8.86 -4.70
N ASP A 22 0.09 -10.07 -4.80
CA ASP A 22 0.81 -10.71 -3.71
C ASP A 22 2.28 -10.24 -3.67
N TYR A 23 2.75 -9.96 -2.45
CA TYR A 23 4.14 -9.68 -2.12
C TYR A 23 4.76 -10.91 -1.45
N LEU A 24 5.86 -11.39 -1.99
CA LEU A 24 6.58 -12.56 -1.49
C LEU A 24 7.60 -12.13 -0.43
N ALA A 25 7.52 -12.67 0.78
CA ALA A 25 8.57 -12.50 1.77
C ALA A 25 9.90 -13.13 1.26
N ILE A 26 11.04 -12.72 1.82
CA ILE A 26 12.38 -13.05 1.29
C ILE A 26 12.53 -14.54 0.95
N LYS A 27 12.19 -15.43 1.88
CA LYS A 27 12.29 -16.89 1.66
C LYS A 27 11.42 -17.35 0.50
N GLN A 28 10.15 -16.97 0.49
CA GLN A 28 9.18 -17.30 -0.54
C GLN A 28 9.58 -16.74 -1.93
N ASN A 29 10.15 -15.53 -1.96
CA ASN A 29 10.63 -14.93 -3.19
C ASN A 29 11.82 -15.72 -3.78
N LEU A 30 12.76 -16.17 -2.95
CA LEU A 30 13.89 -17.00 -3.38
C LEU A 30 13.41 -18.34 -3.92
N GLU A 31 12.51 -19.02 -3.20
CA GLU A 31 11.92 -20.30 -3.62
C GLU A 31 11.16 -20.15 -4.95
N THR A 32 10.29 -19.15 -5.05
CA THR A 32 9.51 -18.86 -6.27
C THR A 32 10.42 -18.57 -7.47
N ARG A 33 11.46 -17.76 -7.30
CA ARG A 33 12.41 -17.45 -8.37
C ARG A 33 13.23 -18.67 -8.79
N GLY A 34 13.59 -19.53 -7.86
CA GLY A 34 14.26 -20.81 -8.12
C GLY A 34 13.37 -21.72 -8.97
N MET A 35 12.13 -21.91 -8.58
CA MET A 35 11.13 -22.68 -9.31
C MET A 35 10.89 -22.14 -10.72
N LEU A 36 10.68 -20.81 -10.85
CA LEU A 36 10.45 -20.17 -12.16
C LEU A 36 11.66 -20.32 -13.09
N ARG A 37 12.89 -20.30 -12.56
CA ARG A 37 14.11 -20.58 -13.32
C ARG A 37 14.13 -22.03 -13.80
N PHE A 38 13.87 -22.97 -12.89
CA PHE A 38 13.85 -24.42 -13.20
C PHE A 38 12.86 -24.72 -14.34
N VAL A 39 11.65 -24.18 -14.28
CA VAL A 39 10.64 -24.34 -15.35
C VAL A 39 11.11 -23.72 -16.68
N LYS A 40 11.76 -22.55 -16.62
CA LYS A 40 12.30 -21.88 -17.83
C LYS A 40 13.39 -22.71 -18.50
N GLU A 41 14.17 -23.47 -17.74
CA GLU A 41 15.23 -24.36 -18.21
C GLU A 41 14.71 -25.74 -18.67
N GLY A 42 13.38 -25.91 -18.73
CA GLY A 42 12.74 -27.12 -19.26
C GLY A 42 12.38 -28.17 -18.18
N GLY A 43 12.49 -27.80 -16.89
CA GLY A 43 12.09 -28.67 -15.78
C GLY A 43 10.57 -28.74 -15.61
N GLU A 44 10.06 -29.90 -15.23
CA GLU A 44 8.66 -30.12 -14.88
C GLU A 44 8.41 -29.69 -13.42
N SER A 45 7.54 -28.71 -13.20
CA SER A 45 7.31 -28.14 -11.86
C SER A 45 6.12 -28.75 -11.10
N GLY A 46 5.26 -29.51 -11.78
CA GLY A 46 3.97 -29.95 -11.24
C GLY A 46 2.93 -28.85 -11.06
N TYR A 47 3.26 -27.57 -11.36
CA TYR A 47 2.35 -26.45 -11.28
C TYR A 47 1.56 -26.25 -12.58
N SER A 48 0.29 -25.87 -12.44
CA SER A 48 -0.56 -25.46 -13.57
C SER A 48 -0.06 -24.15 -14.22
N ALA A 49 -0.46 -23.90 -15.47
CA ALA A 49 -0.15 -22.67 -16.17
C ALA A 49 -0.65 -21.40 -15.42
N ARG A 50 -1.78 -21.51 -14.70
CA ARG A 50 -2.33 -20.43 -13.85
C ARG A 50 -1.41 -20.14 -12.66
N GLU A 51 -1.02 -21.17 -11.91
CA GLU A 51 -0.13 -21.02 -10.75
C GLU A 51 1.23 -20.43 -11.14
N LEU A 52 1.78 -20.83 -12.30
CA LEU A 52 3.00 -20.26 -12.85
C LEU A 52 2.82 -18.78 -13.23
N LYS A 53 1.66 -18.41 -13.78
CA LYS A 53 1.34 -17.02 -14.11
C LYS A 53 1.24 -16.17 -12.84
N ASP A 54 0.55 -16.66 -11.82
CA ASP A 54 0.36 -15.97 -10.54
C ASP A 54 1.70 -15.82 -9.79
N ALA A 55 2.53 -16.86 -9.78
CA ALA A 55 3.87 -16.82 -9.22
C ALA A 55 4.79 -15.80 -9.93
N LYS A 56 4.71 -15.70 -11.25
CA LYS A 56 5.45 -14.68 -12.02
C LYS A 56 4.99 -13.27 -11.67
N ALA A 57 3.68 -13.05 -11.58
CA ALA A 57 3.10 -11.75 -11.21
C ALA A 57 3.53 -11.33 -9.79
N ALA A 58 3.46 -12.24 -8.82
CA ALA A 58 3.87 -11.99 -7.45
C ALA A 58 5.38 -11.68 -7.35
N ALA A 59 6.23 -12.44 -8.02
CA ALA A 59 7.69 -12.19 -8.05
C ALA A 59 8.02 -10.85 -8.73
N GLN A 60 7.28 -10.47 -9.76
CA GLN A 60 7.45 -9.18 -10.44
C GLN A 60 7.03 -8.01 -9.54
N LEU A 61 5.86 -8.10 -8.91
CA LEU A 61 5.39 -7.07 -7.97
C LEU A 61 6.35 -6.90 -6.80
N THR A 62 6.79 -8.02 -6.19
CA THR A 62 7.79 -8.00 -5.12
C THR A 62 9.05 -7.25 -5.53
N ARG A 63 9.59 -7.54 -6.72
CA ARG A 63 10.75 -6.82 -7.26
C ARG A 63 10.51 -5.33 -7.39
N TRP A 64 9.31 -4.90 -7.78
CA TRP A 64 8.99 -3.48 -7.94
C TRP A 64 8.85 -2.77 -6.59
N VAL A 65 8.17 -3.40 -5.62
CA VAL A 65 8.02 -2.86 -4.27
C VAL A 65 9.38 -2.78 -3.57
N ASP A 66 10.21 -3.83 -3.66
CA ASP A 66 11.57 -3.83 -3.11
C ASP A 66 12.44 -2.74 -3.75
N ALA A 67 12.34 -2.56 -5.07
CA ALA A 67 13.08 -1.52 -5.77
C ALA A 67 12.60 -0.10 -5.37
N LEU A 68 11.30 0.08 -5.13
CA LEU A 68 10.74 1.34 -4.60
C LEU A 68 11.29 1.61 -3.20
N ASN A 69 11.25 0.62 -2.31
CA ASN A 69 11.73 0.74 -0.92
C ASN A 69 13.26 0.92 -0.83
N ASN A 70 14.00 0.55 -1.89
CA ASN A 70 15.42 0.86 -2.07
C ASN A 70 15.65 2.14 -2.89
N GLU A 71 14.69 3.06 -2.90
CA GLU A 71 14.79 4.41 -3.49
C GLU A 71 15.13 4.45 -4.99
N ARG A 72 14.82 3.38 -5.73
CA ARG A 72 14.96 3.38 -7.18
C ARG A 72 13.86 4.25 -7.81
N LYS A 73 14.24 5.12 -8.77
CA LYS A 73 13.31 6.08 -9.38
C LYS A 73 12.29 5.44 -10.34
N TRP A 74 12.66 4.35 -11.01
CA TRP A 74 11.80 3.74 -12.02
C TRP A 74 10.49 3.12 -11.47
N PRO A 75 10.45 2.49 -10.28
CA PRO A 75 9.18 1.94 -9.77
C PRO A 75 8.18 3.04 -9.42
N LEU A 76 8.67 4.17 -8.90
CA LEU A 76 7.82 5.31 -8.57
C LEU A 76 7.04 5.82 -9.79
N LYS A 77 7.73 5.98 -10.94
CA LYS A 77 7.09 6.34 -12.20
C LYS A 77 6.05 5.30 -12.61
N ARG A 78 6.44 4.01 -12.58
CA ARG A 78 5.58 2.91 -13.01
C ARG A 78 4.33 2.75 -12.18
N PHE A 79 4.44 2.79 -10.86
CA PHE A 79 3.27 2.76 -9.97
C PHE A 79 2.38 3.98 -10.16
N ALA A 80 2.95 5.16 -10.35
CA ALA A 80 2.18 6.37 -10.60
C ALA A 80 1.40 6.29 -11.92
N GLU A 81 2.02 5.81 -12.99
CA GLU A 81 1.38 5.61 -14.31
C GLU A 81 0.27 4.55 -14.25
N GLN A 82 0.44 3.51 -13.44
CA GLN A 82 -0.55 2.45 -13.27
C GLN A 82 -1.74 2.91 -12.42
N LEU A 83 -1.49 3.64 -11.33
CA LEU A 83 -2.51 3.99 -10.34
C LEU A 83 -3.28 5.27 -10.72
N SER A 84 -2.59 6.29 -11.24
CA SER A 84 -3.22 7.60 -11.45
C SER A 84 -4.47 7.57 -12.33
N PRO A 85 -4.53 6.79 -13.44
CA PRO A 85 -5.76 6.70 -14.25
C PRO A 85 -6.95 6.05 -13.54
N MET A 86 -6.69 5.32 -12.44
CA MET A 86 -7.72 4.61 -11.68
C MET A 86 -8.32 5.45 -10.56
N LEU A 87 -7.74 6.60 -10.26
CA LEU A 87 -8.12 7.46 -9.15
C LEU A 87 -9.00 8.60 -9.62
N ALA A 88 -10.04 8.91 -8.86
CA ALA A 88 -10.87 10.07 -9.09
C ALA A 88 -10.13 11.39 -8.79
N ASP A 89 -10.58 12.47 -9.39
CA ASP A 89 -10.17 13.82 -9.03
C ASP A 89 -10.91 14.32 -7.79
N GLY A 90 -10.42 15.38 -7.16
CA GLY A 90 -11.02 15.99 -5.97
C GLY A 90 -10.84 15.20 -4.67
N ILE A 91 -10.23 14.01 -4.71
CA ILE A 91 -9.90 13.24 -3.51
C ILE A 91 -8.66 13.77 -2.81
N ALA A 92 -8.48 13.39 -1.55
CA ALA A 92 -7.21 13.56 -0.84
C ALA A 92 -6.37 12.27 -0.89
N VAL A 93 -5.06 12.42 -1.00
CA VAL A 93 -4.11 11.28 -1.01
C VAL A 93 -3.28 11.33 0.26
N ALA A 94 -3.48 10.36 1.14
CA ALA A 94 -2.78 10.21 2.41
C ALA A 94 -1.88 8.97 2.41
N VAL A 95 -0.97 8.88 3.37
CA VAL A 95 -0.05 7.75 3.53
C VAL A 95 -0.02 7.28 4.98
N ALA A 96 0.05 5.98 5.19
CA ALA A 96 0.27 5.41 6.52
C ALA A 96 1.67 5.79 7.03
N PRO A 97 1.80 6.35 8.26
CA PRO A 97 3.09 6.76 8.77
C PRO A 97 4.01 5.57 9.08
N SER A 98 5.32 5.77 8.96
CA SER A 98 6.34 4.79 9.33
C SER A 98 6.17 4.29 10.77
N HIS A 99 6.76 3.13 11.09
CA HIS A 99 6.86 2.61 12.46
C HIS A 99 7.76 3.47 13.37
N ASP A 100 8.63 4.28 12.76
CA ASP A 100 9.55 5.20 13.43
C ASP A 100 9.12 6.65 13.17
N PRO A 101 8.83 7.44 14.22
CA PRO A 101 8.37 8.83 14.09
C PRO A 101 9.39 9.77 13.44
N PHE A 102 10.67 9.41 13.44
CA PHE A 102 11.74 10.21 12.83
C PHE A 102 11.91 9.94 11.33
N VAL A 103 11.24 8.92 10.79
CA VAL A 103 11.25 8.59 9.36
C VAL A 103 9.98 9.14 8.72
N THR A 104 10.03 10.38 8.27
CA THR A 104 8.90 11.09 7.64
C THR A 104 8.92 10.96 6.12
N GLU A 105 10.09 10.99 5.53
CA GLU A 105 10.26 10.83 4.08
C GLU A 105 10.43 9.34 3.75
N THR A 106 9.45 8.82 3.02
CA THR A 106 9.43 7.40 2.61
C THR A 106 9.11 7.29 1.11
N PRO A 107 9.58 6.23 0.44
CA PRO A 107 9.26 6.03 -0.97
C PRO A 107 7.76 5.95 -1.26
N ILE A 108 6.95 5.40 -0.34
CA ILE A 108 5.51 5.38 -0.50
C ILE A 108 4.88 6.77 -0.36
N ARG A 109 5.45 7.65 0.48
CA ARG A 109 5.04 9.07 0.56
C ARG A 109 5.35 9.79 -0.75
N ALA A 110 6.52 9.59 -1.32
CA ALA A 110 6.88 10.17 -2.61
C ALA A 110 5.94 9.70 -3.75
N LEU A 111 5.48 8.44 -3.70
CA LEU A 111 4.47 7.94 -4.63
C LEU A 111 3.11 8.65 -4.41
N ALA A 112 2.67 8.79 -3.15
CA ALA A 112 1.43 9.47 -2.81
C ALA A 112 1.42 10.94 -3.28
N GLN A 113 2.49 11.68 -3.02
CA GLN A 113 2.69 13.06 -3.51
C GLN A 113 2.64 13.14 -5.04
N LYS A 114 3.30 12.18 -5.71
CA LYS A 114 3.24 12.13 -7.18
C LYS A 114 1.82 11.83 -7.70
N LEU A 115 1.07 10.95 -7.04
CA LEU A 115 -0.32 10.67 -7.40
C LEU A 115 -1.23 11.88 -7.18
N ALA A 116 -1.01 12.66 -6.12
CA ALA A 116 -1.72 13.91 -5.91
C ALA A 116 -1.42 14.93 -7.03
N ALA A 117 -0.15 15.08 -7.40
CA ALA A 117 0.30 16.01 -8.42
C ALA A 117 -0.11 15.64 -9.86
N LEU A 118 -0.45 14.38 -10.15
CA LEU A 118 -0.87 13.92 -11.50
C LEU A 118 -2.36 14.13 -11.81
N GLY A 119 -3.14 14.63 -10.86
CA GLY A 119 -4.57 14.90 -11.01
C GLY A 119 -4.98 16.09 -10.16
N GLU A 120 -6.24 16.46 -10.20
CA GLU A 120 -6.81 17.50 -9.33
C GLU A 120 -7.08 16.91 -7.92
N ARG A 121 -6.03 16.49 -7.22
CA ARG A 121 -6.08 15.80 -5.93
C ARG A 121 -5.33 16.60 -4.88
N VAL A 122 -5.77 16.47 -3.61
CA VAL A 122 -5.09 17.14 -2.49
C VAL A 122 -3.97 16.26 -1.96
N ASP A 123 -2.76 16.81 -1.83
CA ASP A 123 -1.68 16.17 -1.10
C ASP A 123 -1.95 16.25 0.41
N ALA A 124 -2.43 15.15 0.98
CA ALA A 124 -2.66 14.97 2.41
C ALA A 124 -1.63 14.03 3.05
N THR A 125 -0.45 13.86 2.44
CA THR A 125 0.57 12.92 2.94
C THR A 125 1.13 13.30 4.32
N SER A 126 0.96 14.55 4.75
CA SER A 126 1.37 15.06 6.06
C SER A 126 0.28 14.97 7.12
N CYS A 127 -0.96 14.58 6.79
CA CYS A 127 -2.10 14.65 7.72
C CYS A 127 -2.03 13.66 8.88
N LEU A 128 -1.26 12.57 8.74
CA LEU A 128 -1.06 11.56 9.77
C LEU A 128 0.40 11.57 10.24
N ARG A 129 0.59 11.57 11.55
CA ARG A 129 1.90 11.50 12.19
C ARG A 129 1.95 10.41 13.24
N ARG A 130 3.00 9.59 13.23
CA ARG A 130 3.30 8.72 14.36
C ARG A 130 4.13 9.51 15.38
N HIS A 131 3.71 9.52 16.64
CA HIS A 131 4.41 10.21 17.71
C HIS A 131 5.21 9.26 18.62
N THR A 132 4.88 7.97 18.63
CA THR A 132 5.58 6.97 19.43
C THR A 132 6.10 5.84 18.55
N LYS A 133 7.41 5.56 18.65
CA LYS A 133 8.05 4.46 17.93
C LYS A 133 7.49 3.11 18.35
N ILE A 134 7.16 2.26 17.39
CA ILE A 134 6.75 0.89 17.63
C ILE A 134 7.69 -0.09 16.95
N ARG A 135 7.72 -1.34 17.41
CA ARG A 135 8.48 -2.38 16.73
C ARG A 135 7.83 -2.70 15.38
N ARG A 136 8.67 -2.86 14.35
CA ARG A 136 8.21 -3.20 13.00
C ARG A 136 7.48 -4.54 13.00
N ILE A 137 6.28 -4.61 12.41
CA ILE A 137 5.46 -5.85 12.35
C ILE A 137 6.24 -7.01 11.72
N GLY A 138 7.05 -6.76 10.69
CA GLY A 138 7.89 -7.78 10.05
C GLY A 138 8.96 -8.40 10.94
N TYR A 139 9.26 -7.80 12.09
CA TYR A 139 10.22 -8.28 13.09
C TYR A 139 9.55 -8.61 14.43
N GLY A 140 8.31 -9.11 14.37
CA GLY A 140 7.54 -9.50 15.56
C GLY A 140 6.92 -8.34 16.34
N GLY A 141 6.74 -7.19 15.66
CA GLY A 141 5.97 -6.08 16.22
C GLY A 141 4.47 -6.39 16.28
N PRO A 142 3.73 -5.62 17.08
CA PRO A 142 2.30 -5.84 17.29
C PRO A 142 1.50 -5.58 16.01
N SER A 143 0.46 -6.38 15.81
CA SER A 143 -0.48 -6.26 14.69
C SER A 143 -1.88 -5.81 15.13
N TYR A 144 -1.98 -5.16 16.28
CA TYR A 144 -3.24 -4.73 16.87
C TYR A 144 -3.60 -3.31 16.42
N VAL A 145 -4.82 -3.11 15.97
CA VAL A 145 -5.32 -1.81 15.49
C VAL A 145 -5.25 -0.74 16.58
N HIS A 146 -5.64 -1.08 17.85
CA HIS A 146 -5.64 -0.13 18.95
C HIS A 146 -4.26 0.48 19.23
N LEU A 147 -3.20 -0.33 19.18
CA LEU A 147 -1.84 0.18 19.40
C LEU A 147 -1.41 1.19 18.33
N HIS A 148 -1.79 0.94 17.07
CA HIS A 148 -1.52 1.90 16.01
C HIS A 148 -2.33 3.18 16.21
N ARG A 149 -3.59 3.08 16.67
CA ARG A 149 -4.41 4.25 17.01
C ARG A 149 -3.82 5.08 18.14
N GLU A 150 -3.29 4.44 19.17
CA GLU A 150 -2.66 5.11 20.32
C GLU A 150 -1.33 5.79 19.98
N THR A 151 -0.69 5.42 18.87
CA THR A 151 0.62 5.91 18.49
C THR A 151 0.63 6.78 17.23
N ILE A 152 -0.53 6.98 16.60
CA ILE A 152 -0.73 7.82 15.42
C ILE A 152 -1.74 8.90 15.74
N GLU A 153 -1.49 10.12 15.30
CA GLU A 153 -2.39 11.26 15.45
C GLU A 153 -2.69 11.90 14.08
N VAL A 154 -3.82 12.61 14.02
CA VAL A 154 -4.17 13.49 12.91
C VAL A 154 -3.64 14.90 13.24
N VAL A 155 -2.82 15.45 12.35
CA VAL A 155 -2.19 16.77 12.56
C VAL A 155 -2.68 17.85 11.59
N SER A 156 -3.37 17.50 10.51
CA SER A 156 -3.84 18.42 9.47
C SER A 156 -5.14 17.91 8.84
N ALA A 157 -6.23 17.95 9.62
CA ALA A 157 -7.55 17.47 9.16
C ALA A 157 -8.11 18.31 8.01
N GLU A 158 -7.74 19.57 7.90
CA GLU A 158 -8.14 20.51 6.84
C GLU A 158 -7.76 20.03 5.44
N LEU A 159 -6.72 19.20 5.30
CA LEU A 159 -6.29 18.65 4.02
C LEU A 159 -7.28 17.62 3.43
N PHE A 160 -8.10 16.99 4.28
CA PHE A 160 -8.98 15.90 3.83
C PHE A 160 -10.44 16.00 4.32
N SER A 161 -10.75 16.92 5.23
CA SER A 161 -12.11 17.07 5.77
C SER A 161 -13.14 17.26 4.64
N GLY A 162 -14.24 16.50 4.71
CA GLY A 162 -15.30 16.47 3.71
C GLY A 162 -14.94 15.74 2.40
N ARG A 163 -13.71 15.23 2.25
CA ARG A 163 -13.25 14.56 1.02
C ARG A 163 -13.19 13.03 1.19
N ALA A 164 -13.30 12.34 0.07
CA ALA A 164 -12.87 10.94 -0.01
C ALA A 164 -11.33 10.89 0.02
N VAL A 165 -10.79 9.92 0.74
CA VAL A 165 -9.35 9.76 0.96
C VAL A 165 -8.86 8.43 0.39
N LEU A 166 -7.83 8.48 -0.46
CA LEU A 166 -6.99 7.33 -0.75
C LEU A 166 -5.91 7.24 0.32
N LEU A 167 -5.92 6.17 1.12
CA LEU A 167 -4.89 5.90 2.12
C LEU A 167 -3.93 4.81 1.60
N LEU A 168 -2.67 5.19 1.38
CA LEU A 168 -1.63 4.35 0.80
C LEU A 168 -0.70 3.74 1.85
N ASP A 169 -0.24 2.50 1.58
CA ASP A 169 0.87 1.83 2.25
C ASP A 169 1.67 1.01 1.21
N ASP A 170 2.90 0.62 1.52
CA ASP A 170 3.71 -0.21 0.62
C ASP A 170 3.26 -1.68 0.68
N ILE A 171 3.20 -2.26 1.87
CA ILE A 171 2.94 -3.70 2.05
C ILE A 171 1.92 -3.93 3.18
N ALA A 172 0.76 -4.48 2.86
CA ALA A 172 -0.18 -4.95 3.86
C ALA A 172 0.20 -6.34 4.38
N ARG A 173 0.62 -6.43 5.65
CA ARG A 173 0.81 -7.70 6.36
C ARG A 173 -0.47 -8.12 7.07
N SER A 174 -0.78 -7.50 8.21
CA SER A 174 -2.05 -7.65 8.92
C SER A 174 -3.09 -6.60 8.49
N GLY A 175 -2.62 -5.48 7.94
CA GLY A 175 -3.43 -4.31 7.64
C GLY A 175 -3.80 -3.47 8.87
N ALA A 176 -3.25 -3.77 10.04
CA ALA A 176 -3.60 -3.08 11.29
C ALA A 176 -3.31 -1.57 11.23
N THR A 177 -2.16 -1.18 10.67
CA THR A 177 -1.80 0.24 10.48
C THR A 177 -2.83 0.96 9.60
N LEU A 178 -3.15 0.38 8.44
CA LEU A 178 -4.12 0.96 7.50
C LEU A 178 -5.49 1.11 8.15
N ARG A 179 -5.97 0.07 8.88
CA ARG A 179 -7.26 0.14 9.58
C ARG A 179 -7.28 1.20 10.68
N ALA A 180 -6.20 1.33 11.46
CA ALA A 180 -6.07 2.38 12.47
C ALA A 180 -6.11 3.77 11.85
N CYS A 181 -5.32 4.01 10.80
CA CYS A 181 -5.30 5.27 10.07
C CYS A 181 -6.67 5.59 9.45
N ARG A 182 -7.35 4.58 8.85
CA ARG A 182 -8.70 4.76 8.30
C ARG A 182 -9.69 5.24 9.36
N GLN A 183 -9.69 4.63 10.55
CA GLN A 183 -10.57 5.03 11.64
C GLN A 183 -10.29 6.48 12.06
N LEU A 184 -9.02 6.84 12.25
CA LEU A 184 -8.62 8.20 12.60
C LEU A 184 -9.06 9.22 11.54
N LEU A 185 -8.88 8.94 10.26
CA LEU A 185 -9.29 9.83 9.18
C LEU A 185 -10.81 10.03 9.15
N LEU A 186 -11.61 8.97 9.32
CA LEU A 186 -13.07 9.06 9.37
C LEU A 186 -13.55 9.84 10.59
N GLU A 187 -12.96 9.64 11.76
CA GLU A 187 -13.28 10.37 12.99
C GLU A 187 -12.96 11.85 12.89
N HIS A 188 -12.01 12.24 12.01
CA HIS A 188 -11.61 13.63 11.78
C HIS A 188 -12.18 14.24 10.49
N GLY A 189 -13.26 13.65 9.97
CA GLY A 189 -14.08 14.30 8.94
C GLY A 189 -13.82 13.87 7.50
N ALA A 190 -13.03 12.81 7.24
CA ALA A 190 -13.01 12.22 5.91
C ALA A 190 -14.40 11.65 5.57
N SER A 191 -14.93 11.94 4.37
CA SER A 191 -16.23 11.45 3.96
C SER A 191 -16.22 9.96 3.64
N GLU A 192 -15.06 9.47 3.18
CA GLU A 192 -14.81 8.08 2.81
C GLU A 192 -13.31 7.83 2.88
N VAL A 193 -12.88 6.61 3.22
CA VAL A 193 -11.46 6.22 3.18
C VAL A 193 -11.31 4.87 2.51
N GLN A 194 -10.63 4.85 1.37
CA GLN A 194 -10.24 3.62 0.70
C GLN A 194 -8.77 3.31 1.00
N MET A 195 -8.53 2.12 1.54
CA MET A 195 -7.19 1.64 1.83
C MET A 195 -6.60 0.92 0.61
N LEU A 196 -5.36 1.28 0.23
CA LEU A 196 -4.60 0.62 -0.81
C LEU A 196 -3.17 0.32 -0.33
N ALA A 197 -2.73 -0.92 -0.48
CA ALA A 197 -1.33 -1.30 -0.38
C ALA A 197 -0.82 -1.78 -1.73
N LEU A 198 0.44 -1.49 -2.06
CA LEU A 198 1.02 -1.95 -3.32
C LEU A 198 1.06 -3.48 -3.37
N GLY A 199 1.35 -4.13 -2.25
CA GLY A 199 1.32 -5.59 -2.15
C GLY A 199 0.73 -6.09 -0.84
N ARG A 200 0.17 -7.30 -0.87
CA ARG A 200 -0.22 -8.05 0.34
C ARG A 200 0.76 -9.19 0.53
N VAL A 201 1.27 -9.37 1.76
CA VAL A 201 2.09 -10.53 2.07
C VAL A 201 1.30 -11.80 1.78
N TRP A 202 1.83 -12.58 0.83
CA TRP A 202 1.27 -13.88 0.50
C TRP A 202 1.31 -14.80 1.72
N ARG A 203 0.21 -15.48 1.96
CA ARG A 203 0.07 -16.51 3.00
C ARG A 203 -0.38 -17.77 2.30
N PRO A 204 0.36 -18.90 2.48
CA PRO A 204 -0.03 -20.17 1.93
C PRO A 204 -1.34 -20.68 2.53
#